data_052dc1c1c933866069b5e8dfb547011f
#
_entry.id   052dc1c1c933866069b5e8dfb547011f
#
_cell.length_a   1.000
_cell.length_b   1.000
_cell.length_c   1.000
_cell.angle_alpha   90.00
_cell.angle_beta   90.00
_cell.angle_gamma   90.00
#
_symmetry.space_group_name_H-M   'P 1'
#
loop_
_entity.id
_entity.type
_entity.pdbx_description
1 polymer ?
#
loop_
_entity_poly.entity_id
_entity_poly.type
_entity_poly.pdbx_seq_one_letter_code
_entity_poly.pdbx_strand_id
1 'polypeptide(L)'
;MKGVFNKAKSVAKKALRQIKSLKLFQNYYFHILNGRKIYLKLTDKYGENCRIYINHYPGTGDVYITSALLPAWAKKQGVNRYVVTVIGKSAYNVVKLFPIENVELLSERETEDLLHYLQTIGETGPNMEVLHFTPFAFQSPIILPLLGVNGSNFMDMYMNVTFPGLTMQDMLEYDDQTSDEEIAAFFREKGLIPGRTVVLVPYANTIDPLSDQFWNYLAAGLMRKGYTVCTNCDYPKEKKIMGTIPVFLKYRQMNKFVETAGTIIQLRSGLTDLLSHCHCKNIVLYPVENHFRFGAATLYEYFSIEKMQFTNSVTEIEFARINSPQICTRIIDSF
;
A
#
# COMPACT_ATOMS: atom_id res chain seq x y z
N MET A 1 35.95 -45.31 21.84
CA MET A 1 34.85 -45.21 20.87
C MET A 1 34.11 -43.85 20.90
N LYS A 2 33.77 -43.24 22.05
CA LYS A 2 33.04 -41.95 22.10
C LYS A 2 33.77 -40.77 21.41
N GLY A 3 35.12 -40.72 21.43
CA GLY A 3 35.88 -39.61 20.81
C GLY A 3 35.86 -39.61 19.28
N VAL A 4 35.84 -40.78 18.65
CA VAL A 4 35.78 -40.91 17.18
C VAL A 4 34.38 -40.52 16.63
N PHE A 5 33.33 -40.86 17.36
CA PHE A 5 31.95 -40.48 17.03
C PHE A 5 31.70 -38.96 17.09
N ASN A 6 32.29 -38.28 18.08
CA ASN A 6 32.18 -36.83 18.21
C ASN A 6 32.96 -36.09 17.12
N LYS A 7 34.12 -36.61 16.71
CA LYS A 7 34.92 -36.05 15.63
C LYS A 7 34.19 -36.20 14.26
N ALA A 8 33.57 -37.36 14.00
CA ALA A 8 32.77 -37.61 12.79
C ALA A 8 31.54 -36.69 12.71
N LYS A 9 30.82 -36.51 13.83
CA LYS A 9 29.69 -35.54 13.90
C LYS A 9 30.11 -34.09 13.63
N SER A 10 31.27 -33.68 14.14
CA SER A 10 31.82 -32.33 13.91
C SER A 10 32.16 -32.11 12.44
N VAL A 11 32.81 -33.07 11.80
CA VAL A 11 33.16 -33.00 10.36
C VAL A 11 31.92 -32.98 9.48
N ALA A 12 30.93 -33.83 9.78
CA ALA A 12 29.66 -33.83 9.03
C ALA A 12 28.90 -32.48 9.17
N LYS A 13 28.88 -31.88 10.38
CA LYS A 13 28.27 -30.58 10.62
C LYS A 13 28.99 -29.45 9.89
N LYS A 14 30.33 -29.52 9.76
CA LYS A 14 31.13 -28.56 8.98
C LYS A 14 30.88 -28.72 7.48
N ALA A 15 30.81 -29.93 6.97
CA ALA A 15 30.51 -30.21 5.57
C ALA A 15 29.08 -29.75 5.20
N LEU A 16 28.09 -30.02 6.04
CA LEU A 16 26.71 -29.53 5.86
C LEU A 16 26.61 -28.00 5.83
N ARG A 17 27.39 -27.30 6.69
CA ARG A 17 27.48 -25.82 6.65
C ARG A 17 28.10 -25.33 5.35
N GLN A 18 29.15 -25.97 4.85
CA GLN A 18 29.78 -25.61 3.57
C GLN A 18 28.83 -25.86 2.39
N ILE A 19 28.10 -26.98 2.38
CA ILE A 19 27.10 -27.28 1.34
C ILE A 19 25.95 -26.25 1.36
N LYS A 20 25.48 -25.86 2.57
CA LYS A 20 24.47 -24.81 2.69
C LYS A 20 24.98 -23.47 2.19
N SER A 21 26.20 -23.08 2.52
CA SER A 21 26.79 -21.82 2.05
C SER A 21 26.99 -21.80 0.52
N LEU A 22 27.40 -22.93 -0.07
CA LEU A 22 27.51 -23.06 -1.54
C LEU A 22 26.15 -22.93 -2.22
N LYS A 23 25.09 -23.57 -1.68
CA LYS A 23 23.73 -23.44 -2.22
C LYS A 23 23.19 -22.00 -2.11
N LEU A 24 23.44 -21.34 -0.98
CA LEU A 24 23.08 -19.92 -0.81
C LEU A 24 23.80 -19.02 -1.82
N PHE A 25 25.11 -19.25 -2.02
CA PHE A 25 25.88 -18.52 -3.02
C PHE A 25 25.40 -18.77 -4.45
N GLN A 26 25.08 -20.02 -4.80
CA GLN A 26 24.52 -20.35 -6.10
C GLN A 26 23.17 -19.66 -6.32
N ASN A 27 22.27 -19.72 -5.33
CA ASN A 27 20.97 -19.04 -5.43
C ASN A 27 21.14 -17.52 -5.62
N TYR A 28 22.01 -16.89 -4.81
CA TYR A 28 22.32 -15.46 -4.95
C TYR A 28 22.86 -15.11 -6.35
N TYR A 29 23.77 -15.91 -6.86
CA TYR A 29 24.31 -15.74 -8.22
C TYR A 29 23.24 -15.86 -9.32
N PHE A 30 22.29 -16.81 -9.17
CA PHE A 30 21.17 -16.95 -10.08
C PHE A 30 20.24 -15.72 -10.06
N HIS A 31 19.95 -15.17 -8.90
CA HIS A 31 19.18 -13.92 -8.78
C HIS A 31 19.85 -12.78 -9.55
N ILE A 32 21.17 -12.59 -9.38
CA ILE A 32 21.91 -11.55 -10.10
C ILE A 32 21.85 -11.75 -11.61
N LEU A 33 22.05 -12.97 -12.10
CA LEU A 33 22.01 -13.26 -13.55
C LEU A 33 20.60 -13.02 -14.13
N ASN A 34 19.56 -13.43 -13.43
CA ASN A 34 18.18 -13.20 -13.86
C ASN A 34 17.85 -11.70 -13.82
N GLY A 35 18.21 -11.01 -12.74
CA GLY A 35 18.02 -9.57 -12.62
C GLY A 35 18.71 -8.79 -13.75
N ARG A 36 19.92 -9.19 -14.13
CA ARG A 36 20.59 -8.62 -15.31
C ARG A 36 19.78 -8.83 -16.59
N LYS A 37 19.21 -10.03 -16.80
CA LYS A 37 18.36 -10.30 -17.99
C LYS A 37 17.14 -9.39 -18.02
N ILE A 38 16.49 -9.19 -16.86
CA ILE A 38 15.33 -8.29 -16.74
C ILE A 38 15.75 -6.85 -17.03
N TYR A 39 16.87 -6.40 -16.46
CA TYR A 39 17.44 -5.08 -16.74
C TYR A 39 17.67 -4.86 -18.24
N LEU A 40 18.36 -5.80 -18.91
CA LEU A 40 18.62 -5.72 -20.35
C LEU A 40 17.32 -5.70 -21.17
N LYS A 41 16.32 -6.51 -20.81
CA LYS A 41 14.99 -6.49 -21.46
C LYS A 41 14.31 -5.12 -21.33
N LEU A 42 14.43 -4.48 -20.18
CA LEU A 42 13.85 -3.15 -19.94
C LEU A 42 14.62 -2.07 -20.74
N THR A 43 15.95 -2.12 -20.75
CA THR A 43 16.77 -1.17 -21.51
C THR A 43 16.62 -1.34 -23.02
N ASP A 44 16.49 -2.56 -23.52
CA ASP A 44 16.18 -2.82 -24.94
C ASP A 44 14.81 -2.24 -25.34
N LYS A 45 13.81 -2.37 -24.47
CA LYS A 45 12.45 -1.89 -24.74
C LYS A 45 12.32 -0.37 -24.63
N TYR A 46 12.95 0.23 -23.63
CA TYR A 46 12.77 1.65 -23.29
C TYR A 46 13.96 2.53 -23.64
N GLY A 47 15.09 1.94 -24.02
CA GLY A 47 16.35 2.60 -24.33
C GLY A 47 17.30 2.68 -23.13
N GLU A 48 18.60 2.66 -23.41
CA GLU A 48 19.67 2.64 -22.37
C GLU A 48 19.65 3.86 -21.44
N ASN A 49 19.15 5.00 -21.91
CA ASN A 49 19.05 6.23 -21.13
C ASN A 49 17.71 6.34 -20.36
N CYS A 50 16.88 5.30 -20.38
CA CYS A 50 15.63 5.27 -19.64
C CYS A 50 15.90 4.94 -18.16
N ARG A 51 15.43 5.79 -17.23
CA ARG A 51 15.51 5.52 -15.79
C ARG A 51 14.51 4.42 -15.43
N ILE A 52 14.94 3.41 -14.67
CA ILE A 52 14.10 2.35 -14.16
C ILE A 52 13.82 2.62 -12.68
N TYR A 53 12.59 2.96 -12.36
CA TYR A 53 12.11 3.10 -10.99
C TYR A 53 11.46 1.81 -10.53
N ILE A 54 11.96 1.23 -9.44
CA ILE A 54 11.54 -0.07 -8.93
C ILE A 54 10.63 0.14 -7.74
N ASN A 55 9.33 -0.11 -7.92
CA ASN A 55 8.37 -0.16 -6.82
C ASN A 55 8.19 -1.63 -6.41
N HIS A 56 8.94 -2.07 -5.41
CA HIS A 56 9.00 -3.46 -4.97
C HIS A 56 7.98 -3.80 -3.87
N TYR A 57 7.27 -2.80 -3.35
CA TYR A 57 6.28 -3.00 -2.31
C TYR A 57 4.87 -2.97 -2.92
N PRO A 58 4.08 -4.06 -2.83
CA PRO A 58 2.78 -4.13 -3.50
C PRO A 58 1.64 -3.42 -2.73
N GLY A 59 1.93 -2.74 -1.61
CA GLY A 59 0.94 -2.02 -0.81
C GLY A 59 0.30 -0.88 -1.59
N THR A 60 -1.02 -0.83 -1.64
CA THR A 60 -1.76 0.20 -2.39
C THR A 60 -1.38 1.62 -1.96
N GLY A 61 -1.21 1.86 -0.65
CA GLY A 61 -0.80 3.17 -0.12
C GLY A 61 0.61 3.55 -0.54
N ASP A 62 1.57 2.61 -0.47
CA ASP A 62 2.95 2.82 -0.92
C ASP A 62 2.99 3.19 -2.41
N VAL A 63 2.28 2.42 -3.24
CA VAL A 63 2.23 2.66 -4.68
C VAL A 63 1.55 3.99 -5.00
N TYR A 64 0.52 4.37 -4.26
CA TYR A 64 -0.15 5.65 -4.40
C TYR A 64 0.82 6.82 -4.11
N ILE A 65 1.45 6.83 -2.94
CA ILE A 65 2.37 7.90 -2.54
C ILE A 65 3.54 8.01 -3.53
N THR A 66 4.16 6.89 -3.89
CA THR A 66 5.27 6.89 -4.83
C THR A 66 4.87 7.37 -6.22
N SER A 67 3.69 6.97 -6.70
CA SER A 67 3.21 7.39 -8.03
C SER A 67 2.83 8.87 -8.06
N ALA A 68 2.29 9.39 -6.97
CA ALA A 68 1.92 10.81 -6.85
C ALA A 68 3.14 11.74 -6.80
N LEU A 69 4.25 11.29 -6.19
CA LEU A 69 5.48 12.07 -6.04
C LEU A 69 6.47 11.89 -7.19
N LEU A 70 6.41 10.76 -7.89
CA LEU A 70 7.41 10.40 -8.91
C LEU A 70 7.56 11.40 -10.05
N PRO A 71 6.49 11.99 -10.63
CA PRO A 71 6.67 12.98 -11.70
C PRO A 71 7.45 14.20 -11.26
N ALA A 72 7.21 14.71 -10.06
CA ALA A 72 7.99 15.82 -9.48
C ALA A 72 9.43 15.40 -9.18
N TRP A 73 9.63 14.21 -8.67
CA TRP A 73 10.96 13.64 -8.41
C TRP A 73 11.78 13.47 -9.67
N ALA A 74 11.22 12.85 -10.70
CA ALA A 74 11.87 12.68 -11.98
C ALA A 74 12.29 14.04 -12.59
N LYS A 75 11.39 15.03 -12.54
CA LYS A 75 11.66 16.41 -12.98
C LYS A 75 12.82 17.02 -12.19
N LYS A 76 12.83 16.89 -10.85
CA LYS A 76 13.90 17.39 -9.98
C LYS A 76 15.26 16.77 -10.30
N GLN A 77 15.27 15.49 -10.64
CA GLN A 77 16.49 14.78 -11.06
C GLN A 77 16.90 15.03 -12.53
N GLY A 78 16.12 15.79 -13.29
CA GLY A 78 16.37 16.00 -14.73
C GLY A 78 16.09 14.75 -15.58
N VAL A 79 15.28 13.81 -15.08
CA VAL A 79 14.92 12.56 -15.77
C VAL A 79 13.68 12.80 -16.62
N ASN A 80 13.88 12.80 -17.93
CA ASN A 80 12.79 13.02 -18.90
C ASN A 80 12.15 11.73 -19.40
N ARG A 81 12.80 10.58 -19.23
CA ARG A 81 12.31 9.29 -19.70
C ARG A 81 12.53 8.21 -18.65
N TYR A 82 11.46 7.59 -18.23
CA TYR A 82 11.51 6.54 -17.21
C TYR A 82 10.44 5.49 -17.40
N VAL A 83 10.64 4.34 -16.78
CA VAL A 83 9.70 3.25 -16.62
C VAL A 83 9.57 2.90 -15.14
N VAL A 84 8.35 2.62 -14.70
CA VAL A 84 8.07 2.15 -13.33
C VAL A 84 7.80 0.66 -13.37
N THR A 85 8.51 -0.12 -12.58
CA THR A 85 8.18 -1.54 -12.37
C THR A 85 7.34 -1.71 -11.12
N VAL A 86 6.31 -2.56 -11.17
CA VAL A 86 5.39 -2.82 -10.06
C VAL A 86 5.05 -4.29 -9.94
N ILE A 87 4.65 -4.72 -8.74
CA ILE A 87 4.22 -6.08 -8.45
C ILE A 87 2.69 -6.14 -8.39
N GLY A 88 2.10 -6.98 -9.23
CA GLY A 88 0.66 -7.26 -9.21
C GLY A 88 -0.21 -6.20 -9.89
N LYS A 89 -1.39 -6.67 -10.33
CA LYS A 89 -2.33 -5.85 -11.11
C LYS A 89 -2.92 -4.69 -10.31
N SER A 90 -3.06 -4.83 -9.00
CA SER A 90 -3.53 -3.76 -8.12
C SER A 90 -2.59 -2.56 -8.17
N ALA A 91 -1.29 -2.78 -7.94
CA ALA A 91 -0.26 -1.75 -8.03
C ALA A 91 -0.21 -1.11 -9.44
N TYR A 92 -0.26 -1.92 -10.49
CA TYR A 92 -0.33 -1.41 -11.86
C TYR A 92 -1.50 -0.45 -12.07
N ASN A 93 -2.70 -0.82 -11.58
CA ASN A 93 -3.89 0.03 -11.73
C ASN A 93 -3.77 1.34 -10.94
N VAL A 94 -3.09 1.34 -9.79
CA VAL A 94 -2.83 2.58 -9.03
C VAL A 94 -1.86 3.49 -9.77
N VAL A 95 -0.74 2.97 -10.29
CA VAL A 95 0.20 3.79 -11.08
C VAL A 95 -0.46 4.44 -12.28
N LYS A 96 -1.41 3.73 -12.92
CA LYS A 96 -2.16 4.23 -14.09
C LYS A 96 -3.18 5.33 -13.78
N LEU A 97 -3.37 5.68 -12.53
CA LEU A 97 -4.13 6.88 -12.14
C LEU A 97 -3.33 8.18 -12.37
N PHE A 98 -2.00 8.07 -12.51
CA PHE A 98 -1.09 9.19 -12.65
C PHE A 98 -0.53 9.29 -14.08
N PRO A 99 0.02 10.44 -14.50
CA PRO A 99 0.58 10.64 -15.83
C PRO A 99 1.95 9.92 -15.98
N ILE A 100 1.95 8.62 -15.73
CA ILE A 100 3.12 7.73 -15.88
C ILE A 100 2.88 6.85 -17.10
N GLU A 101 3.62 7.12 -18.18
CA GLU A 101 3.42 6.46 -19.46
C GLU A 101 3.84 4.98 -19.42
N ASN A 102 5.06 4.74 -18.96
CA ASN A 102 5.68 3.42 -19.05
C ASN A 102 5.61 2.71 -17.69
N VAL A 103 4.85 1.64 -17.65
CA VAL A 103 4.69 0.79 -16.46
C VAL A 103 4.88 -0.67 -16.86
N GLU A 104 5.76 -1.37 -16.16
CA GLU A 104 6.02 -2.80 -16.33
C GLU A 104 5.53 -3.58 -15.13
N LEU A 105 4.76 -4.61 -15.40
CA LEU A 105 4.30 -5.55 -14.40
C LEU A 105 5.32 -6.68 -14.26
N LEU A 106 5.96 -6.78 -13.11
CA LEU A 106 6.87 -7.85 -12.74
C LEU A 106 6.22 -8.77 -11.70
N SER A 107 6.62 -10.02 -11.68
CA SER A 107 6.34 -10.91 -10.56
C SER A 107 7.21 -10.52 -9.35
N GLU A 108 6.82 -10.97 -8.14
CA GLU A 108 7.64 -10.80 -6.93
C GLU A 108 9.07 -11.30 -7.15
N ARG A 109 9.22 -12.50 -7.76
CA ARG A 109 10.53 -13.08 -8.05
C ARG A 109 11.35 -12.26 -9.04
N GLU A 110 10.75 -11.76 -10.12
CA GLU A 110 11.45 -10.91 -11.08
C GLU A 110 11.91 -9.59 -10.44
N THR A 111 11.08 -9.03 -9.56
CA THR A 111 11.44 -7.83 -8.80
C THR A 111 12.59 -8.11 -7.84
N GLU A 112 12.55 -9.23 -7.12
CA GLU A 112 13.62 -9.67 -6.23
C GLU A 112 14.93 -9.89 -7.02
N ASP A 113 14.88 -10.56 -8.16
CA ASP A 113 16.03 -10.77 -9.06
C ASP A 113 16.64 -9.42 -9.50
N LEU A 114 15.79 -8.47 -9.91
CA LEU A 114 16.23 -7.14 -10.35
C LEU A 114 16.90 -6.34 -9.21
N LEU A 115 16.36 -6.45 -8.02
CA LEU A 115 16.91 -5.80 -6.84
C LEU A 115 18.26 -6.39 -6.43
N HIS A 116 18.44 -7.72 -6.48
CA HIS A 116 19.75 -8.35 -6.28
C HIS A 116 20.78 -7.90 -7.31
N TYR A 117 20.37 -7.73 -8.55
CA TYR A 117 21.24 -7.17 -9.57
C TYR A 117 21.63 -5.73 -9.25
N LEU A 118 20.68 -4.87 -8.86
CA LEU A 118 20.94 -3.49 -8.44
C LEU A 118 21.96 -3.42 -7.30
N GLN A 119 21.78 -4.24 -6.25
CA GLN A 119 22.75 -4.32 -5.15
C GLN A 119 24.16 -4.67 -5.60
N THR A 120 24.29 -5.51 -6.61
CA THR A 120 25.59 -5.98 -7.10
C THR A 120 26.34 -4.91 -7.89
N ILE A 121 25.62 -4.10 -8.67
CA ILE A 121 26.23 -3.03 -9.47
C ILE A 121 26.42 -1.72 -8.68
N GLY A 122 25.92 -1.67 -7.43
CA GLY A 122 26.02 -0.52 -6.54
C GLY A 122 25.00 0.59 -6.83
N GLU A 123 24.85 1.53 -5.88
CA GLU A 123 23.95 2.68 -6.02
C GLU A 123 24.29 3.60 -7.21
N THR A 124 25.48 3.50 -7.73
CA THR A 124 25.96 4.18 -8.94
C THR A 124 25.66 3.41 -10.21
N GLY A 125 24.89 2.31 -10.09
CA GLY A 125 24.43 1.55 -11.25
C GLY A 125 23.61 2.44 -12.18
N PRO A 126 23.82 2.32 -13.50
CA PRO A 126 23.21 3.23 -14.42
C PRO A 126 21.69 3.08 -14.39
N ASN A 127 21.00 4.15 -14.16
CA ASN A 127 19.59 4.30 -14.47
C ASN A 127 18.58 3.44 -13.66
N MET A 128 18.90 2.93 -12.47
CA MET A 128 17.93 2.25 -11.60
C MET A 128 17.82 2.91 -10.22
N GLU A 129 16.60 2.97 -9.68
CA GLU A 129 16.33 3.52 -8.36
C GLU A 129 15.13 2.81 -7.70
N VAL A 130 15.21 2.56 -6.39
CA VAL A 130 14.14 1.93 -5.64
C VAL A 130 13.23 3.00 -5.04
N LEU A 131 11.91 2.88 -5.29
CA LEU A 131 10.90 3.79 -4.80
C LEU A 131 10.35 3.34 -3.44
N HIS A 132 11.22 3.14 -2.46
CA HIS A 132 10.79 2.83 -1.09
C HIS A 132 11.90 3.18 -0.09
N PHE A 133 11.51 3.65 1.09
CA PHE A 133 12.44 4.06 2.14
C PHE A 133 13.10 2.89 2.88
N THR A 134 12.61 1.65 2.73
CA THR A 134 13.30 0.45 3.21
C THR A 134 13.91 -0.26 2.02
N PRO A 135 15.15 0.09 1.62
CA PRO A 135 15.84 -0.71 0.63
C PRO A 135 16.09 -2.08 1.24
N PHE A 136 15.65 -3.08 0.54
CA PHE A 136 15.95 -4.49 0.50
C PHE A 136 16.56 -5.22 1.70
N ALA A 137 17.59 -4.67 2.34
CA ALA A 137 18.36 -5.38 3.34
C ALA A 137 17.97 -5.02 4.79
N PHE A 138 17.12 -4.03 4.99
CA PHE A 138 17.04 -3.36 6.27
C PHE A 138 15.61 -3.19 6.78
N GLN A 139 14.85 -4.26 6.77
CA GLN A 139 13.65 -4.36 7.63
C GLN A 139 14.03 -4.32 9.13
N SER A 140 15.20 -3.78 9.46
CA SER A 140 15.63 -3.66 10.85
C SER A 140 15.03 -2.39 11.46
N PRO A 141 14.18 -2.51 12.49
CA PRO A 141 13.67 -1.37 13.24
C PRO A 141 14.78 -0.50 13.87
N ILE A 142 16.03 -0.95 13.83
CA ILE A 142 17.21 -0.25 14.37
C ILE A 142 17.70 0.84 13.40
N ILE A 143 17.47 0.70 12.10
CA ILE A 143 17.99 1.66 11.12
C ILE A 143 17.16 2.93 11.03
N LEU A 144 15.85 2.85 11.19
CA LEU A 144 14.99 4.03 11.21
C LEU A 144 15.42 5.06 12.28
N PRO A 145 15.72 4.66 13.53
CA PRO A 145 16.32 5.56 14.52
C PRO A 145 17.68 6.12 14.12
N LEU A 146 18.53 5.31 13.47
CA LEU A 146 19.86 5.75 13.02
C LEU A 146 19.79 6.79 11.88
N LEU A 147 18.73 6.76 11.08
CA LEU A 147 18.48 7.75 10.06
C LEU A 147 17.82 9.03 10.59
N GLY A 148 17.61 9.14 11.90
CA GLY A 148 17.00 10.32 12.53
C GLY A 148 15.49 10.42 12.33
N VAL A 149 14.83 9.30 12.00
CA VAL A 149 13.39 9.25 11.70
C VAL A 149 12.53 8.81 12.89
N ASN A 150 13.07 8.87 14.10
CA ASN A 150 12.32 8.64 15.32
C ASN A 150 11.15 9.61 15.45
N GLY A 151 9.94 9.08 15.64
CA GLY A 151 8.72 9.89 15.73
C GLY A 151 8.17 10.35 14.37
N SER A 152 8.79 9.94 13.26
CA SER A 152 8.29 10.23 11.92
C SER A 152 7.11 9.33 11.57
N ASN A 153 6.16 9.88 10.84
CA ASN A 153 5.07 9.12 10.26
C ASN A 153 5.46 8.50 8.89
N PHE A 154 4.54 7.78 8.30
CA PHE A 154 4.76 7.09 7.04
C PHE A 154 5.14 8.03 5.87
N MET A 155 4.52 9.20 5.78
CA MET A 155 4.82 10.20 4.76
C MET A 155 6.20 10.82 4.96
N ASP A 156 6.59 11.12 6.22
CA ASP A 156 7.91 11.65 6.53
C ASP A 156 9.03 10.71 6.04
N MET A 157 8.80 9.39 6.13
CA MET A 157 9.74 8.39 5.62
C MET A 157 9.92 8.51 4.10
N TYR A 158 8.84 8.67 3.35
CA TYR A 158 8.93 8.89 1.91
C TYR A 158 9.62 10.21 1.57
N MET A 159 9.22 11.30 2.22
CA MET A 159 9.76 12.63 1.95
C MET A 159 11.26 12.76 2.30
N ASN A 160 11.68 12.16 3.41
CA ASN A 160 13.06 12.33 3.88
C ASN A 160 14.03 11.30 3.28
N VAL A 161 13.57 10.11 2.93
CA VAL A 161 14.43 9.01 2.49
C VAL A 161 14.32 8.74 1.00
N THR A 162 13.09 8.59 0.47
CA THR A 162 12.89 8.24 -0.93
C THR A 162 12.89 9.46 -1.85
N PHE A 163 12.28 10.56 -1.42
CA PHE A 163 12.10 11.78 -2.23
C PHE A 163 12.65 13.03 -1.53
N PRO A 164 13.92 13.06 -1.13
CA PRO A 164 14.47 14.13 -0.32
C PRO A 164 14.34 15.50 -1.00
N GLY A 165 13.74 16.45 -0.25
CA GLY A 165 13.51 17.82 -0.68
C GLY A 165 12.34 17.99 -1.64
N LEU A 166 11.40 17.02 -1.72
CA LEU A 166 10.02 17.25 -2.12
C LEU A 166 9.19 17.62 -0.90
N THR A 167 8.01 18.18 -1.15
CA THR A 167 7.00 18.57 -0.16
C THR A 167 5.64 18.00 -0.53
N MET A 168 4.65 18.10 0.34
CA MET A 168 3.28 17.70 0.04
C MET A 168 2.67 18.46 -1.16
N GLN A 169 3.16 19.67 -1.45
CA GLN A 169 2.73 20.45 -2.62
C GLN A 169 3.20 19.87 -3.95
N ASP A 170 4.21 18.99 -3.93
CA ASP A 170 4.72 18.30 -5.11
C ASP A 170 3.96 17.01 -5.40
N MET A 171 3.07 16.60 -4.50
CA MET A 171 2.25 15.41 -4.64
C MET A 171 1.08 15.67 -5.57
N LEU A 172 0.98 14.87 -6.64
CA LEU A 172 -0.14 14.97 -7.58
C LEU A 172 -1.39 14.32 -7.00
N GLU A 173 -2.50 15.01 -7.14
CA GLU A 173 -3.82 14.39 -7.01
C GLU A 173 -4.16 13.67 -8.32
N TYR A 174 -4.89 12.57 -8.23
CA TYR A 174 -5.37 11.88 -9.43
C TYR A 174 -6.83 12.23 -9.68
N ASP A 175 -7.19 12.30 -10.96
CA ASP A 175 -8.57 12.45 -11.38
C ASP A 175 -9.19 11.09 -11.68
N ASP A 176 -10.46 10.91 -11.27
CA ASP A 176 -11.24 9.77 -11.69
C ASP A 176 -11.44 9.77 -13.20
N GLN A 177 -11.17 8.61 -13.82
CA GLN A 177 -11.32 8.41 -15.25
C GLN A 177 -12.75 7.93 -15.62
N THR A 178 -13.73 8.29 -14.80
CA THR A 178 -15.12 7.84 -14.90
C THR A 178 -16.02 9.06 -15.00
N SER A 179 -16.99 9.04 -15.91
CA SER A 179 -17.91 10.16 -16.05
C SER A 179 -18.98 10.16 -14.95
N ASP A 180 -19.64 11.29 -14.75
CA ASP A 180 -20.75 11.42 -13.79
C ASP A 180 -21.94 10.55 -14.20
N GLU A 181 -22.17 10.38 -15.51
CA GLU A 181 -23.21 9.52 -16.06
C GLU A 181 -22.95 8.04 -15.74
N GLU A 182 -21.69 7.58 -15.82
CA GLU A 182 -21.32 6.21 -15.47
C GLU A 182 -21.56 5.95 -13.96
N ILE A 183 -21.21 6.89 -13.09
CA ILE A 183 -21.49 6.78 -11.66
C ILE A 183 -22.98 6.79 -11.38
N ALA A 184 -23.73 7.70 -12.00
CA ALA A 184 -25.18 7.76 -11.85
C ALA A 184 -25.87 6.46 -12.33
N ALA A 185 -25.40 5.87 -13.43
CA ALA A 185 -25.88 4.59 -13.95
C ALA A 185 -25.58 3.46 -12.95
N PHE A 186 -24.38 3.42 -12.38
CA PHE A 186 -24.00 2.44 -11.36
C PHE A 186 -24.88 2.55 -10.11
N PHE A 187 -25.13 3.78 -9.62
CA PHE A 187 -26.02 4.00 -8.48
C PHE A 187 -27.43 3.49 -8.74
N ARG A 188 -28.01 3.78 -9.91
CA ARG A 188 -29.34 3.28 -10.30
C ARG A 188 -29.37 1.74 -10.38
N GLU A 189 -28.36 1.14 -11.01
CA GLU A 189 -28.26 -0.34 -11.15
C GLU A 189 -28.22 -1.02 -9.77
N LYS A 190 -27.46 -0.47 -8.84
CA LYS A 190 -27.30 -1.05 -7.50
C LYS A 190 -28.38 -0.61 -6.51
N GLY A 191 -29.29 0.30 -6.87
CA GLY A 191 -30.28 0.85 -5.94
C GLY A 191 -29.66 1.70 -4.82
N LEU A 192 -28.55 2.37 -5.12
CA LEU A 192 -27.86 3.28 -4.21
C LEU A 192 -28.47 4.70 -4.33
N ILE A 193 -28.43 5.46 -3.24
CA ILE A 193 -29.03 6.80 -3.17
C ILE A 193 -27.90 7.83 -3.01
N PRO A 194 -27.69 8.75 -3.97
CA PRO A 194 -26.73 9.84 -3.87
C PRO A 194 -26.92 10.66 -2.58
N GLY A 195 -25.83 10.97 -1.88
CA GLY A 195 -25.83 11.72 -0.63
C GLY A 195 -26.40 10.99 0.58
N ARG A 196 -27.01 9.80 0.40
CA ARG A 196 -27.59 8.97 1.45
C ARG A 196 -27.11 7.51 1.43
N THR A 197 -25.98 7.27 0.79
CA THR A 197 -25.32 5.96 0.80
C THR A 197 -24.10 6.00 1.71
N VAL A 198 -23.94 4.99 2.56
CA VAL A 198 -22.75 4.78 3.37
C VAL A 198 -21.97 3.60 2.81
N VAL A 199 -20.72 3.85 2.44
CA VAL A 199 -19.80 2.82 1.97
C VAL A 199 -19.01 2.26 3.14
N LEU A 200 -19.14 0.98 3.42
CA LEU A 200 -18.34 0.29 4.44
C LEU A 200 -17.18 -0.44 3.79
N VAL A 201 -15.96 -0.22 4.31
CA VAL A 201 -14.72 -0.88 3.86
C VAL A 201 -14.10 -1.64 5.03
N PRO A 202 -14.52 -2.90 5.25
CA PRO A 202 -14.13 -3.67 6.43
C PRO A 202 -12.76 -4.34 6.30
N TYR A 203 -12.18 -4.40 5.10
CA TYR A 203 -11.00 -5.20 4.79
C TYR A 203 -9.75 -4.34 4.62
N ALA A 204 -8.66 -4.78 5.24
CA ALA A 204 -7.32 -4.23 5.10
C ALA A 204 -6.31 -5.38 5.15
N ASN A 205 -5.22 -5.29 4.38
CA ASN A 205 -4.22 -6.36 4.31
C ASN A 205 -3.29 -6.41 5.53
N THR A 206 -3.04 -5.26 6.15
CA THR A 206 -2.03 -5.11 7.22
C THR A 206 -2.65 -4.83 8.60
N ILE A 207 -3.96 -4.75 8.69
CA ILE A 207 -4.68 -4.50 9.93
C ILE A 207 -5.60 -5.68 10.22
N ASP A 208 -5.57 -6.16 11.46
CA ASP A 208 -6.47 -7.21 11.91
C ASP A 208 -7.92 -6.80 11.74
N PRO A 209 -8.77 -7.64 11.14
CA PRO A 209 -10.16 -7.29 10.88
C PRO A 209 -10.91 -7.02 12.19
N LEU A 210 -11.85 -6.10 12.13
CA LEU A 210 -12.86 -5.97 13.19
C LEU A 210 -13.88 -7.10 13.08
N SER A 211 -14.56 -7.42 14.18
CA SER A 211 -15.52 -8.51 14.20
C SER A 211 -16.70 -8.29 13.25
N ASP A 212 -17.24 -9.38 12.70
CA ASP A 212 -18.49 -9.32 11.91
C ASP A 212 -19.63 -8.66 12.71
N GLN A 213 -19.66 -8.87 14.05
CA GLN A 213 -20.66 -8.26 14.92
C GLN A 213 -20.55 -6.73 14.92
N PHE A 214 -19.34 -6.16 14.94
CA PHE A 214 -19.14 -4.71 14.83
C PHE A 214 -19.75 -4.15 13.56
N TRP A 215 -19.39 -4.72 12.43
CA TRP A 215 -19.84 -4.24 11.12
C TRP A 215 -21.35 -4.44 10.91
N ASN A 216 -21.90 -5.58 11.34
CA ASN A 216 -23.32 -5.85 11.24
C ASN A 216 -24.15 -4.89 12.12
N TYR A 217 -23.69 -4.58 13.34
CA TYR A 217 -24.35 -3.63 14.22
C TYR A 217 -24.31 -2.22 13.64
N LEU A 218 -23.15 -1.79 13.12
CA LEU A 218 -22.98 -0.50 12.46
C LEU A 218 -23.91 -0.37 11.26
N ALA A 219 -23.89 -1.33 10.35
CA ALA A 219 -24.75 -1.34 9.16
C ALA A 219 -26.24 -1.27 9.53
N ALA A 220 -26.70 -2.10 10.47
CA ALA A 220 -28.08 -2.09 10.93
C ALA A 220 -28.48 -0.75 11.57
N GLY A 221 -27.57 -0.12 12.33
CA GLY A 221 -27.79 1.21 12.92
C GLY A 221 -27.98 2.29 11.87
N LEU A 222 -27.11 2.32 10.86
CA LEU A 222 -27.18 3.28 9.75
C LEU A 222 -28.43 3.08 8.89
N MET A 223 -28.84 1.83 8.63
CA MET A 223 -30.10 1.53 7.93
C MET A 223 -31.32 2.02 8.71
N ARG A 224 -31.34 1.87 10.04
CA ARG A 224 -32.41 2.43 10.88
C ARG A 224 -32.49 3.95 10.83
N LYS A 225 -31.38 4.62 10.58
CA LYS A 225 -31.32 6.08 10.32
C LYS A 225 -31.73 6.47 8.89
N GLY A 226 -32.11 5.51 8.06
CA GLY A 226 -32.60 5.72 6.69
C GLY A 226 -31.50 5.85 5.64
N TYR A 227 -30.28 5.37 5.91
CA TYR A 227 -29.21 5.30 4.93
C TYR A 227 -29.25 3.99 4.16
N THR A 228 -28.92 4.06 2.86
CA THR A 228 -28.53 2.88 2.08
C THR A 228 -27.10 2.52 2.45
N VAL A 229 -26.83 1.25 2.74
CA VAL A 229 -25.49 0.82 3.16
C VAL A 229 -24.95 -0.20 2.14
N CYS A 230 -23.76 0.03 1.65
CA CYS A 230 -23.06 -0.90 0.79
C CYS A 230 -21.72 -1.34 1.40
N THR A 231 -21.23 -2.52 1.00
CA THR A 231 -19.91 -3.03 1.38
C THR A 231 -19.00 -3.07 0.16
N ASN A 232 -17.85 -2.41 0.24
CA ASN A 232 -16.81 -2.56 -0.77
C ASN A 232 -16.10 -3.91 -0.58
N CYS A 233 -16.41 -4.88 -1.44
CA CYS A 233 -15.88 -6.24 -1.41
C CYS A 233 -15.97 -6.94 -2.77
N ASP A 234 -15.04 -7.85 -3.07
CA ASP A 234 -15.07 -8.72 -4.26
C ASP A 234 -16.01 -9.94 -3.99
N TYR A 235 -17.31 -9.66 -3.89
CA TYR A 235 -18.31 -10.70 -3.63
C TYR A 235 -18.46 -11.63 -4.86
N PRO A 236 -18.55 -12.98 -4.71
CA PRO A 236 -18.67 -13.71 -3.44
C PRO A 236 -17.33 -14.15 -2.80
N LYS A 237 -16.17 -13.80 -3.33
CA LYS A 237 -14.88 -14.20 -2.75
C LYS A 237 -14.68 -13.61 -1.36
N GLU A 238 -15.08 -12.35 -1.19
CA GLU A 238 -15.08 -11.67 0.10
C GLU A 238 -16.52 -11.61 0.64
N LYS A 239 -16.67 -11.69 1.96
CA LYS A 239 -17.98 -11.59 2.58
C LYS A 239 -18.49 -10.15 2.55
N LYS A 240 -19.73 -9.94 2.16
CA LYS A 240 -20.42 -8.68 2.43
C LYS A 240 -20.92 -8.65 3.88
N ILE A 241 -21.06 -7.46 4.44
CA ILE A 241 -21.72 -7.25 5.72
C ILE A 241 -23.22 -7.57 5.55
N MET A 242 -23.82 -8.15 6.59
CA MET A 242 -25.22 -8.58 6.54
C MET A 242 -26.17 -7.41 6.25
N GLY A 243 -27.09 -7.62 5.32
CA GLY A 243 -28.08 -6.61 4.91
C GLY A 243 -27.56 -5.56 3.92
N THR A 244 -26.24 -5.47 3.67
CA THR A 244 -25.66 -4.47 2.77
C THR A 244 -25.67 -4.89 1.30
N ILE A 245 -25.52 -3.92 0.42
CA ILE A 245 -25.38 -4.12 -1.02
C ILE A 245 -23.88 -4.30 -1.32
N PRO A 246 -23.44 -5.41 -1.94
CA PRO A 246 -22.04 -5.57 -2.30
C PRO A 246 -21.71 -4.68 -3.50
N VAL A 247 -20.58 -3.96 -3.39
CA VAL A 247 -20.00 -3.17 -4.47
C VAL A 247 -18.51 -3.49 -4.57
N PHE A 248 -17.98 -3.52 -5.78
CA PHE A 248 -16.55 -3.64 -6.01
C PHE A 248 -16.08 -2.43 -6.81
N LEU A 249 -15.36 -1.54 -6.14
CA LEU A 249 -14.94 -0.26 -6.70
C LEU A 249 -13.58 -0.40 -7.36
N LYS A 250 -13.50 0.01 -8.63
CA LYS A 250 -12.22 0.17 -9.33
C LYS A 250 -11.59 1.49 -8.91
N TYR A 251 -10.28 1.53 -8.75
CA TYR A 251 -9.56 2.74 -8.32
C TYR A 251 -9.92 3.98 -9.17
N ARG A 252 -10.06 3.82 -10.50
CA ARG A 252 -10.38 4.90 -11.44
C ARG A 252 -11.75 5.58 -11.28
N GLN A 253 -12.61 5.05 -10.41
CA GLN A 253 -13.99 5.55 -10.18
C GLN A 253 -14.26 5.84 -8.72
N MET A 254 -13.25 5.67 -7.87
CA MET A 254 -13.43 5.54 -6.43
C MET A 254 -13.76 6.88 -5.78
N ASN A 255 -13.08 7.96 -6.15
CA ASN A 255 -13.35 9.29 -5.60
C ASN A 255 -14.79 9.73 -5.91
N LYS A 256 -15.17 9.75 -7.18
CA LYS A 256 -16.53 10.13 -7.60
C LYS A 256 -17.60 9.26 -6.98
N PHE A 257 -17.32 7.96 -6.84
CA PHE A 257 -18.28 7.05 -6.22
C PHE A 257 -18.50 7.42 -4.74
N VAL A 258 -17.45 7.60 -3.94
CA VAL A 258 -17.59 7.90 -2.50
C VAL A 258 -18.13 9.31 -2.27
N GLU A 259 -17.78 10.29 -3.11
CA GLU A 259 -18.34 11.64 -3.08
C GLU A 259 -19.83 11.63 -3.41
N THR A 260 -20.24 10.88 -4.43
CA THR A 260 -21.66 10.69 -4.78
C THR A 260 -22.41 9.95 -3.66
N ALA A 261 -21.80 8.97 -3.02
CA ALA A 261 -22.36 8.27 -1.87
C ALA A 261 -22.58 9.20 -0.67
N GLY A 262 -21.64 10.11 -0.45
CA GLY A 262 -21.65 11.11 0.61
C GLY A 262 -20.93 10.68 1.89
N THR A 263 -20.76 9.37 2.13
CA THR A 263 -20.08 8.88 3.35
C THR A 263 -19.33 7.57 3.08
N ILE A 264 -18.12 7.50 3.64
CA ILE A 264 -17.35 6.25 3.74
C ILE A 264 -16.90 6.01 5.19
N ILE A 265 -17.01 4.77 5.65
CA ILE A 265 -16.47 4.30 6.93
C ILE A 265 -15.54 3.13 6.63
N GLN A 266 -14.29 3.27 7.00
CA GLN A 266 -13.25 2.34 6.57
C GLN A 266 -12.27 1.97 7.68
N LEU A 267 -11.80 0.74 7.65
CA LEU A 267 -10.61 0.34 8.38
C LEU A 267 -9.39 0.94 7.67
N ARG A 268 -8.44 1.49 8.43
CA ARG A 268 -7.23 2.08 7.84
C ARG A 268 -6.54 1.11 6.87
N SER A 269 -6.36 1.52 5.64
CA SER A 269 -5.75 0.71 4.58
C SER A 269 -5.13 1.63 3.52
N GLY A 270 -4.42 1.07 2.54
CA GLY A 270 -3.93 1.85 1.40
C GLY A 270 -5.03 2.52 0.58
N LEU A 271 -6.27 2.05 0.67
CA LEU A 271 -7.42 2.73 0.09
C LEU A 271 -7.71 4.08 0.79
N THR A 272 -7.43 4.16 2.09
CA THR A 272 -7.56 5.42 2.83
C THR A 272 -6.64 6.51 2.26
N ASP A 273 -5.43 6.13 1.83
CA ASP A 273 -4.50 7.07 1.20
C ASP A 273 -5.03 7.57 -0.15
N LEU A 274 -5.58 6.68 -0.98
CA LEU A 274 -6.20 7.07 -2.24
C LEU A 274 -7.37 8.04 -2.04
N LEU A 275 -8.15 7.83 -1.00
CA LEU A 275 -9.37 8.61 -0.69
C LEU A 275 -9.08 9.81 0.22
N SER A 276 -7.82 10.13 0.47
CA SER A 276 -7.44 11.24 1.35
C SER A 276 -7.91 12.60 0.81
N HIS A 277 -8.11 12.74 -0.49
CA HIS A 277 -8.56 13.97 -1.16
C HIS A 277 -10.06 14.00 -1.50
N CYS A 278 -10.84 12.98 -1.10
CA CYS A 278 -12.26 12.93 -1.39
C CYS A 278 -13.08 13.93 -0.58
N HIS A 279 -14.02 14.60 -1.23
CA HIS A 279 -14.97 15.53 -0.60
C HIS A 279 -16.23 14.80 -0.10
N CYS A 280 -16.07 13.98 0.94
CA CYS A 280 -17.19 13.27 1.58
C CYS A 280 -16.95 13.13 3.09
N LYS A 281 -17.99 12.71 3.83
CA LYS A 281 -17.80 12.31 5.24
C LYS A 281 -16.97 11.04 5.30
N ASN A 282 -15.67 11.17 5.62
CA ASN A 282 -14.73 10.06 5.68
C ASN A 282 -14.38 9.73 7.14
N ILE A 283 -14.74 8.52 7.58
CA ILE A 283 -14.45 8.03 8.95
C ILE A 283 -13.46 6.87 8.84
N VAL A 284 -12.28 7.04 9.43
CA VAL A 284 -11.20 6.05 9.42
C VAL A 284 -11.00 5.45 10.81
N LEU A 285 -10.96 4.14 10.88
CA LEU A 285 -10.88 3.36 12.10
C LEU A 285 -9.47 2.82 12.33
N TYR A 286 -8.91 3.09 13.52
CA TYR A 286 -7.58 2.67 13.95
C TYR A 286 -7.68 1.82 15.22
N PRO A 287 -7.84 0.49 15.13
CA PRO A 287 -7.76 -0.35 16.31
C PRO A 287 -6.33 -0.36 16.88
N VAL A 288 -6.17 -0.10 18.17
CA VAL A 288 -4.86 -0.05 18.84
C VAL A 288 -4.19 -1.41 18.82
N GLU A 289 -4.97 -2.47 19.09
CA GLU A 289 -4.47 -3.84 19.05
C GLU A 289 -4.39 -4.34 17.61
N ASN A 290 -3.18 -4.54 17.14
CA ASN A 290 -2.87 -5.09 15.83
C ASN A 290 -1.61 -5.95 15.92
N HIS A 291 -1.55 -7.03 15.11
CA HIS A 291 -0.38 -7.90 15.08
C HIS A 291 0.83 -7.23 14.38
N PHE A 292 0.56 -6.37 13.43
CA PHE A 292 1.60 -5.61 12.74
C PHE A 292 2.01 -4.41 13.59
N ARG A 293 3.30 -4.31 13.92
CA ARG A 293 3.85 -3.25 14.75
C ARG A 293 4.94 -2.49 14.02
N PHE A 294 4.89 -1.18 14.12
CA PHE A 294 5.92 -0.25 13.62
C PHE A 294 6.79 0.24 14.77
N GLY A 295 7.57 -0.68 15.35
CA GLY A 295 8.31 -0.37 16.56
C GLY A 295 7.39 -0.15 17.75
N ALA A 296 7.52 0.99 18.42
CA ALA A 296 6.66 1.39 19.55
C ALA A 296 5.44 2.23 19.12
N ALA A 297 5.38 2.67 17.86
CA ALA A 297 4.31 3.52 17.38
C ALA A 297 3.00 2.75 17.17
N THR A 298 1.87 3.38 17.47
CA THR A 298 0.55 2.86 17.13
C THR A 298 0.27 3.03 15.62
N LEU A 299 -0.76 2.34 15.12
CA LEU A 299 -1.19 2.55 13.73
C LEU A 299 -1.58 4.01 13.48
N TYR A 300 -2.23 4.64 14.44
CA TYR A 300 -2.63 6.04 14.34
C TYR A 300 -1.41 6.97 14.32
N GLU A 301 -0.42 6.73 15.17
CA GLU A 301 0.80 7.56 15.17
C GLU A 301 1.56 7.51 13.85
N TYR A 302 1.56 6.35 13.19
CA TYR A 302 2.36 6.14 12.00
C TYR A 302 1.59 6.42 10.69
N PHE A 303 0.28 6.11 10.65
CA PHE A 303 -0.52 6.17 9.41
C PHE A 303 -1.71 7.14 9.47
N SER A 304 -1.81 8.02 10.46
CA SER A 304 -2.86 9.02 10.50
C SER A 304 -2.82 9.90 9.25
N ILE A 305 -3.95 10.07 8.60
CA ILE A 305 -4.12 10.92 7.42
C ILE A 305 -3.82 12.39 7.78
N GLU A 306 -4.29 12.83 8.95
CA GLU A 306 -4.00 14.18 9.47
C GLU A 306 -2.50 14.40 9.70
N LYS A 307 -1.83 13.46 10.38
CA LYS A 307 -0.39 13.55 10.65
C LYS A 307 0.46 13.47 9.38
N MET A 308 -0.01 12.75 8.35
CA MET A 308 0.62 12.71 7.04
C MET A 308 0.35 13.95 6.19
N GLN A 309 -0.40 14.93 6.71
CA GLN A 309 -0.73 16.19 6.07
C GLN A 309 -1.54 16.08 4.77
N PHE A 310 -2.31 15.01 4.62
CA PHE A 310 -3.34 14.97 3.58
C PHE A 310 -4.46 15.96 3.90
N THR A 311 -4.90 16.72 2.92
CA THR A 311 -5.61 18.01 3.11
C THR A 311 -7.09 17.93 3.46
N ASN A 312 -7.72 16.76 3.47
CA ASN A 312 -9.17 16.69 3.62
C ASN A 312 -9.64 16.37 5.03
N SER A 313 -10.89 16.80 5.32
CA SER A 313 -11.61 16.59 6.55
C SER A 313 -11.92 15.10 6.78
N VAL A 314 -10.99 14.39 7.38
CA VAL A 314 -11.15 12.99 7.79
C VAL A 314 -11.44 12.93 9.29
N THR A 315 -12.43 12.17 9.69
CA THR A 315 -12.67 11.83 11.10
C THR A 315 -11.90 10.57 11.44
N GLU A 316 -10.81 10.70 12.15
CA GLU A 316 -9.97 9.57 12.57
C GLU A 316 -10.34 9.11 13.98
N ILE A 317 -10.54 7.81 14.15
CA ILE A 317 -10.94 7.23 15.44
C ILE A 317 -9.98 6.12 15.82
N GLU A 318 -9.10 6.42 16.79
CA GLU A 318 -8.27 5.41 17.44
C GLU A 318 -9.03 4.83 18.66
N PHE A 319 -9.01 3.51 18.81
CA PHE A 319 -9.72 2.86 19.90
C PHE A 319 -9.18 1.46 20.23
N ALA A 320 -9.28 1.08 21.52
CA ALA A 320 -9.07 -0.30 21.94
C ALA A 320 -10.26 -1.17 21.47
N ARG A 321 -9.99 -2.38 20.97
CA ARG A 321 -11.03 -3.28 20.42
C ARG A 321 -12.15 -3.61 21.41
N ILE A 322 -11.84 -3.63 22.71
CA ILE A 322 -12.85 -3.81 23.76
C ILE A 322 -13.93 -2.70 23.74
N ASN A 323 -13.59 -1.51 23.25
CA ASN A 323 -14.48 -0.37 23.16
C ASN A 323 -15.28 -0.33 21.83
N SER A 324 -15.20 -1.37 21.00
CA SER A 324 -15.88 -1.43 19.70
C SER A 324 -17.38 -1.15 19.77
N PRO A 325 -18.16 -1.61 20.78
CA PRO A 325 -19.59 -1.29 20.88
C PRO A 325 -19.86 0.20 21.09
N GLN A 326 -19.07 0.87 21.94
CA GLN A 326 -19.19 2.29 22.23
C GLN A 326 -18.84 3.14 21.00
N ILE A 327 -17.78 2.75 20.28
CA ILE A 327 -17.38 3.42 19.02
C ILE A 327 -18.46 3.27 17.97
N CYS A 328 -19.03 2.08 17.82
CA CYS A 328 -20.12 1.83 16.89
C CYS A 328 -21.33 2.73 17.17
N THR A 329 -21.75 2.83 18.44
CA THR A 329 -22.85 3.72 18.86
C THR A 329 -22.51 5.18 18.56
N ARG A 330 -21.32 5.65 18.95
CA ARG A 330 -20.85 7.01 18.65
C ARG A 330 -20.89 7.35 17.16
N ILE A 331 -20.46 6.41 16.30
CA ILE A 331 -20.53 6.60 14.85
C ILE A 331 -21.99 6.71 14.41
N ILE A 332 -22.88 5.80 14.82
CA ILE A 332 -24.30 5.83 14.46
C ILE A 332 -24.96 7.15 14.91
N ASP A 333 -24.65 7.63 16.11
CA ASP A 333 -25.22 8.86 16.66
C ASP A 333 -24.76 10.13 15.92
N SER A 334 -23.64 10.07 15.19
CA SER A 334 -23.14 11.17 14.35
C SER A 334 -23.87 11.34 13.01
N PHE A 335 -24.86 10.47 12.72
CA PHE A 335 -25.73 10.48 11.56
C PHE A 335 -27.17 10.86 11.96
#